data_50787d99ed791e995226b286eb3087da
#
_entry.id   50787d99ed791e995226b286eb3087da
#
_cell.length_a   1.000
_cell.length_b   1.000
_cell.length_c   1.000
_cell.angle_alpha   90.00
_cell.angle_beta   90.00
_cell.angle_gamma   90.00
#
_symmetry.space_group_name_H-M   'P 1'
#
loop_
_entity.id
_entity.type
_entity.pdbx_description
1 polymer ?
#
loop_
_entity_poly.entity_id
_entity_poly.type
_entity_poly.pdbx_seq_one_letter_code
_entity_poly.pdbx_strand_id
1 'polypeptide(L)'
;SKALTVDLSAASGQDVTVDYAVTGTATGSGTDYTLTNGTLTISAGATSGTITIASIADDSLDEVNETVIVTLSSPSNATLGSDSVHTYTITDNDSAPVVDFNSTSSSGAESTSSKALTVDLSAASAQDVTVDYAVTGTATGSGTDYTLANGTLTISAGATSGTITIGSIVDDSLDEANETVIVTLSSPSNATLGSDDAHTYTLTD
;
A
#
# COMPACT_ATOMS: atom_id res chain seq x y z
N SER A 1 -16.56 2.43 -15.24
CA SER A 1 -17.66 3.28 -14.72
C SER A 1 -18.75 2.43 -14.06
N LYS A 2 -19.46 3.01 -13.10
CA LYS A 2 -20.58 2.40 -12.38
C LYS A 2 -21.79 3.34 -12.44
N ALA A 3 -22.92 2.85 -12.96
CA ALA A 3 -24.20 3.54 -12.91
C ALA A 3 -24.95 3.19 -11.61
N LEU A 4 -25.45 4.21 -10.94
CA LEU A 4 -26.33 4.12 -9.76
C LEU A 4 -27.70 4.58 -10.18
N THR A 5 -28.71 3.72 -10.14
CA THR A 5 -30.09 4.06 -10.48
C THR A 5 -30.77 4.63 -9.23
N VAL A 6 -31.43 5.75 -9.42
CA VAL A 6 -32.31 6.38 -8.42
C VAL A 6 -33.73 6.20 -8.90
N ASP A 7 -34.57 5.50 -8.15
CA ASP A 7 -35.92 5.13 -8.52
C ASP A 7 -36.97 5.97 -7.78
N LEU A 8 -38.07 6.25 -8.46
CA LEU A 8 -39.28 6.76 -7.87
C LEU A 8 -40.29 5.63 -7.67
N SER A 9 -41.01 5.64 -6.57
CA SER A 9 -42.08 4.67 -6.30
C SER A 9 -43.24 4.76 -7.30
N ALA A 10 -43.41 5.90 -7.96
CA ALA A 10 -44.38 6.15 -9.03
C ALA A 10 -43.93 7.31 -9.92
N ALA A 11 -44.40 7.34 -11.18
CA ALA A 11 -44.14 8.45 -12.08
C ALA A 11 -44.78 9.74 -11.54
N SER A 12 -44.04 10.84 -11.68
CA SER A 12 -44.51 12.19 -11.36
C SER A 12 -44.94 12.94 -12.62
N GLY A 13 -45.97 13.77 -12.53
CA GLY A 13 -46.35 14.69 -13.60
C GLY A 13 -45.45 15.92 -13.69
N GLN A 14 -44.45 16.06 -12.82
CA GLN A 14 -43.48 17.15 -12.76
C GLN A 14 -42.06 16.53 -12.70
N ASP A 15 -41.08 17.33 -13.12
CA ASP A 15 -39.68 16.96 -12.91
C ASP A 15 -39.39 16.80 -11.41
N VAL A 16 -38.74 15.71 -11.03
CA VAL A 16 -38.26 15.45 -9.68
C VAL A 16 -36.77 15.73 -9.65
N THR A 17 -36.33 16.54 -8.70
CA THR A 17 -34.91 16.76 -8.48
C THR A 17 -34.48 16.20 -7.10
N VAL A 18 -33.25 15.71 -7.01
CA VAL A 18 -32.64 15.28 -5.75
C VAL A 18 -31.15 15.65 -5.77
N ASP A 19 -30.69 16.32 -4.72
CA ASP A 19 -29.30 16.63 -4.56
C ASP A 19 -28.54 15.37 -4.10
N TYR A 20 -27.29 15.23 -4.52
CA TYR A 20 -26.42 14.19 -4.03
C TYR A 20 -25.06 14.73 -3.63
N ALA A 21 -24.54 14.19 -2.51
CA ALA A 21 -23.20 14.43 -2.01
C ALA A 21 -22.35 13.17 -2.16
N VAL A 22 -21.08 13.34 -2.51
CA VAL A 22 -20.11 12.25 -2.72
C VAL A 22 -19.03 12.34 -1.66
N THR A 23 -18.81 11.23 -0.95
CA THR A 23 -17.80 11.05 0.10
C THR A 23 -17.19 9.65 -0.04
N GLY A 24 -16.35 9.24 0.89
CA GLY A 24 -15.72 7.90 0.92
C GLY A 24 -14.24 8.00 1.15
N THR A 25 -13.54 6.89 0.98
CA THR A 25 -12.07 6.80 1.10
C THR A 25 -11.37 7.06 -0.23
N ALA A 26 -12.01 6.70 -1.35
CA ALA A 26 -11.48 6.93 -2.68
C ALA A 26 -11.34 8.42 -3.02
N THR A 27 -10.29 8.78 -3.73
CA THR A 27 -9.97 10.15 -4.12
C THR A 27 -10.64 10.50 -5.45
N GLY A 28 -11.56 11.45 -5.41
CA GLY A 28 -12.26 11.93 -6.60
C GLY A 28 -11.38 12.78 -7.53
N SER A 29 -12.04 13.50 -8.45
CA SER A 29 -11.42 14.42 -9.42
C SER A 29 -10.50 13.74 -10.44
N GLY A 30 -10.70 12.44 -10.68
CA GLY A 30 -9.98 11.68 -11.71
C GLY A 30 -8.73 10.96 -11.23
N THR A 31 -8.45 10.93 -9.92
CA THR A 31 -7.45 10.04 -9.35
C THR A 31 -8.01 8.61 -9.38
N ASP A 32 -8.96 8.28 -8.53
CA ASP A 32 -9.57 6.93 -8.48
C ASP A 32 -10.89 6.88 -9.25
N TYR A 33 -11.60 8.00 -9.31
CA TYR A 33 -12.86 8.13 -10.06
C TYR A 33 -13.19 9.57 -10.40
N THR A 34 -14.22 9.75 -11.24
CA THR A 34 -14.81 11.06 -11.53
C THR A 34 -16.29 11.06 -11.17
N LEU A 35 -16.64 11.77 -10.11
CA LEU A 35 -17.98 12.17 -9.72
C LEU A 35 -17.86 13.27 -8.67
N THR A 36 -18.59 14.38 -8.87
CA THR A 36 -18.67 15.48 -7.90
C THR A 36 -20.09 15.57 -7.36
N ASN A 37 -20.28 16.29 -6.27
CA ASN A 37 -21.62 16.65 -5.77
C ASN A 37 -22.44 17.29 -6.87
N GLY A 38 -23.76 17.04 -6.89
CA GLY A 38 -24.62 17.56 -7.92
C GLY A 38 -26.09 17.36 -7.62
N THR A 39 -26.92 17.63 -8.63
CA THR A 39 -28.37 17.43 -8.58
C THR A 39 -28.77 16.51 -9.72
N LEU A 40 -29.48 15.44 -9.42
CA LEU A 40 -30.11 14.58 -10.41
C LEU A 40 -31.51 15.09 -10.71
N THR A 41 -31.86 15.17 -11.98
CA THR A 41 -33.23 15.45 -12.44
C THR A 41 -33.82 14.21 -13.08
N ILE A 42 -34.96 13.76 -12.59
CA ILE A 42 -35.81 12.72 -13.19
C ILE A 42 -36.98 13.43 -13.86
N SER A 43 -37.04 13.36 -15.19
CA SER A 43 -38.02 14.08 -15.97
C SER A 43 -39.47 13.63 -15.69
N ALA A 44 -40.43 14.53 -15.86
CA ALA A 44 -41.84 14.22 -15.74
C ALA A 44 -42.23 12.99 -16.57
N GLY A 45 -42.96 12.06 -15.94
CA GLY A 45 -43.35 10.77 -16.54
C GLY A 45 -42.30 9.65 -16.43
N ALA A 46 -41.06 9.95 -16.13
CA ALA A 46 -40.04 8.91 -15.85
C ALA A 46 -40.17 8.37 -14.41
N THR A 47 -39.68 7.15 -14.19
CA THR A 47 -39.67 6.51 -12.89
C THR A 47 -38.25 6.32 -12.32
N SER A 48 -37.22 6.70 -13.06
CA SER A 48 -35.84 6.59 -12.62
C SER A 48 -34.91 7.61 -13.28
N GLY A 49 -33.77 7.83 -12.63
CA GLY A 49 -32.64 8.57 -13.16
C GLY A 49 -31.31 7.87 -12.78
N THR A 50 -30.19 8.34 -13.31
CA THR A 50 -28.90 7.68 -13.13
C THR A 50 -27.85 8.69 -12.69
N ILE A 51 -27.12 8.36 -11.62
CA ILE A 51 -25.87 8.99 -11.21
C ILE A 51 -24.74 8.05 -11.65
N THR A 52 -23.71 8.57 -12.31
CA THR A 52 -22.62 7.73 -12.84
C THR A 52 -21.30 8.06 -12.14
N ILE A 53 -20.73 7.08 -11.46
CA ILE A 53 -19.33 7.09 -11.06
C ILE A 53 -18.51 6.75 -12.31
N ALA A 54 -17.87 7.76 -12.89
CA ALA A 54 -17.13 7.60 -14.16
C ALA A 54 -15.63 7.46 -13.91
N SER A 55 -14.91 7.07 -14.95
CA SER A 55 -13.43 7.02 -14.97
C SER A 55 -12.84 6.36 -13.71
N ILE A 56 -13.44 5.21 -13.32
CA ILE A 56 -12.81 4.39 -12.26
C ILE A 56 -11.45 3.99 -12.80
N ALA A 57 -10.40 4.42 -12.10
CA ALA A 57 -9.02 4.12 -12.45
C ALA A 57 -8.66 2.70 -12.04
N ASP A 58 -7.72 2.13 -12.75
CA ASP A 58 -7.09 0.84 -12.52
C ASP A 58 -5.61 1.07 -12.84
N ASP A 59 -4.72 0.84 -11.90
CA ASP A 59 -3.28 1.00 -12.11
C ASP A 59 -2.55 -0.33 -11.82
N SER A 60 -1.38 -0.35 -11.27
CA SER A 60 -0.60 -1.56 -10.98
C SER A 60 -0.01 -1.54 -9.56
N LEU A 61 -0.57 -0.73 -8.70
CA LEU A 61 -0.15 -0.64 -7.31
C LEU A 61 -1.09 -1.47 -6.43
N ASP A 62 -0.52 -2.31 -5.58
CA ASP A 62 -1.25 -2.98 -4.50
C ASP A 62 -1.78 -1.94 -3.51
N GLU A 63 -3.10 -1.84 -3.41
CA GLU A 63 -3.83 -0.85 -2.61
C GLU A 63 -4.85 -1.50 -1.69
N VAL A 64 -5.36 -0.74 -0.74
CA VAL A 64 -6.53 -1.16 0.01
C VAL A 64 -7.80 -0.88 -0.80
N ASN A 65 -8.83 -1.72 -0.65
CA ASN A 65 -10.14 -1.41 -1.22
C ASN A 65 -10.68 -0.08 -0.71
N GLU A 66 -11.19 0.73 -1.62
CA GLU A 66 -11.68 2.07 -1.33
C GLU A 66 -13.19 2.20 -1.57
N THR A 67 -13.79 3.26 -1.07
CA THR A 67 -15.24 3.47 -1.17
C THR A 67 -15.59 4.82 -1.79
N VAL A 68 -16.66 4.80 -2.60
CA VAL A 68 -17.39 5.99 -3.05
C VAL A 68 -18.79 5.92 -2.46
N ILE A 69 -19.14 6.88 -1.61
CA ILE A 69 -20.44 6.93 -0.92
C ILE A 69 -21.24 8.08 -1.52
N VAL A 70 -22.41 7.77 -2.07
CA VAL A 70 -23.34 8.74 -2.64
C VAL A 70 -24.56 8.84 -1.71
N THR A 71 -24.80 10.03 -1.19
CA THR A 71 -25.91 10.32 -0.27
C THR A 71 -26.90 11.29 -0.93
N LEU A 72 -28.15 10.87 -1.04
CA LEU A 72 -29.25 11.70 -1.58
C LEU A 72 -29.81 12.63 -0.50
N SER A 73 -30.22 13.85 -0.91
CA SER A 73 -30.80 14.85 -0.02
C SER A 73 -31.70 15.82 -0.76
N SER A 74 -32.45 16.64 -0.02
CA SER A 74 -33.22 17.79 -0.55
C SER A 74 -34.07 17.46 -1.79
N PRO A 75 -34.93 16.42 -1.80
CA PRO A 75 -35.74 16.12 -2.95
C PRO A 75 -36.80 17.24 -3.19
N SER A 76 -37.08 17.53 -4.46
CA SER A 76 -38.17 18.38 -4.89
C SER A 76 -39.19 17.58 -5.67
N ASN A 77 -40.49 17.81 -5.43
CA ASN A 77 -41.63 17.08 -6.00
C ASN A 77 -41.62 15.55 -5.66
N ALA A 78 -40.89 15.16 -4.63
CA ALA A 78 -40.82 13.81 -4.08
C ALA A 78 -40.47 13.86 -2.59
N THR A 79 -40.55 12.71 -1.92
CA THR A 79 -39.99 12.49 -0.56
C THR A 79 -38.87 11.49 -0.62
N LEU A 80 -37.87 11.68 0.24
CA LEU A 80 -36.74 10.76 0.33
C LEU A 80 -37.21 9.43 0.94
N GLY A 81 -36.81 8.33 0.32
CA GLY A 81 -37.04 6.97 0.85
C GLY A 81 -36.02 6.57 1.94
N SER A 82 -36.11 5.34 2.41
CA SER A 82 -35.15 4.76 3.40
C SER A 82 -33.76 4.57 2.83
N ASP A 83 -33.65 4.25 1.54
CA ASP A 83 -32.41 3.89 0.86
C ASP A 83 -31.81 5.12 0.18
N SER A 84 -31.41 6.09 0.99
CA SER A 84 -30.85 7.38 0.54
C SER A 84 -29.33 7.40 0.45
N VAL A 85 -28.64 6.29 0.81
CA VAL A 85 -27.18 6.18 0.77
C VAL A 85 -26.78 4.93 -0.01
N HIS A 86 -25.86 5.09 -0.95
CA HIS A 86 -25.26 3.99 -1.69
C HIS A 86 -23.74 4.00 -1.50
N THR A 87 -23.17 2.87 -1.12
CA THR A 87 -21.70 2.66 -1.06
C THR A 87 -21.29 1.78 -2.22
N TYR A 88 -20.42 2.30 -3.05
CA TYR A 88 -19.69 1.53 -4.07
C TYR A 88 -18.26 1.30 -3.60
N THR A 89 -17.79 0.05 -3.64
CA THR A 89 -16.41 -0.29 -3.32
C THR A 89 -15.61 -0.42 -4.62
N ILE A 90 -14.54 0.32 -4.74
CA ILE A 90 -13.48 0.11 -5.72
C ILE A 90 -12.59 -0.98 -5.11
N THR A 91 -12.54 -2.12 -5.78
CA THR A 91 -11.77 -3.26 -5.32
C THR A 91 -10.43 -3.25 -6.02
N ASP A 92 -9.36 -3.31 -5.25
CA ASP A 92 -8.01 -3.54 -5.77
C ASP A 92 -7.89 -4.94 -6.36
N ASN A 93 -7.24 -5.08 -7.51
CA ASN A 93 -7.01 -6.32 -8.24
C ASN A 93 -5.51 -6.63 -8.44
N ASP A 94 -4.64 -5.82 -7.87
CA ASP A 94 -3.21 -5.98 -7.95
C ASP A 94 -2.67 -6.89 -6.85
N SER A 95 -1.49 -7.41 -7.07
CA SER A 95 -0.88 -8.35 -6.12
C SER A 95 0.14 -7.64 -5.25
N ALA A 96 0.11 -7.95 -3.95
CA ALA A 96 1.15 -7.50 -3.04
C ALA A 96 2.56 -7.85 -3.56
N PRO A 97 3.53 -6.94 -3.46
CA PRO A 97 4.88 -7.17 -3.95
C PRO A 97 5.58 -8.30 -3.20
N VAL A 98 6.62 -8.85 -3.82
CA VAL A 98 7.56 -9.78 -3.17
C VAL A 98 8.71 -8.98 -2.56
N VAL A 99 9.09 -9.28 -1.32
CA VAL A 99 10.22 -8.67 -0.62
C VAL A 99 11.38 -9.67 -0.51
N ASP A 100 12.55 -9.25 -0.99
CA ASP A 100 13.78 -10.07 -1.06
C ASP A 100 15.02 -9.22 -0.78
N PHE A 101 16.13 -9.85 -0.38
CA PHE A 101 17.44 -9.20 -0.51
C PHE A 101 17.85 -9.09 -1.98
N ASN A 102 18.44 -7.95 -2.35
CA ASN A 102 19.05 -7.74 -3.68
C ASN A 102 20.17 -8.76 -4.00
N SER A 103 20.77 -9.33 -2.96
CA SER A 103 21.83 -10.34 -3.04
C SER A 103 21.84 -11.17 -1.77
N THR A 104 22.08 -12.48 -1.90
CA THR A 104 22.12 -13.42 -0.77
C THR A 104 23.46 -13.44 -0.03
N SER A 105 24.50 -12.81 -0.59
CA SER A 105 25.81 -12.75 0.06
C SER A 105 26.65 -11.55 -0.38
N SER A 106 27.55 -11.13 0.50
CA SER A 106 28.62 -10.16 0.22
C SER A 106 29.75 -10.34 1.24
N SER A 107 30.87 -9.66 1.02
CA SER A 107 32.00 -9.64 1.94
C SER A 107 32.66 -8.27 1.99
N GLY A 108 33.44 -8.01 3.00
CA GLY A 108 34.27 -6.82 3.14
C GLY A 108 35.24 -6.96 4.30
N ALA A 109 36.33 -6.21 4.21
CA ALA A 109 37.34 -6.15 5.28
C ALA A 109 36.78 -5.38 6.49
N GLU A 110 37.28 -5.67 7.66
CA GLU A 110 36.94 -5.00 8.93
C GLU A 110 37.28 -3.51 8.92
N SER A 111 38.24 -3.10 8.11
CA SER A 111 38.55 -1.70 7.84
C SER A 111 37.39 -0.90 7.19
N THR A 112 36.33 -1.59 6.77
CA THR A 112 35.09 -0.98 6.27
C THR A 112 34.15 -0.67 7.43
N SER A 113 33.90 0.60 7.72
CA SER A 113 33.12 1.02 8.91
C SER A 113 31.64 0.60 8.93
N SER A 114 31.07 0.25 7.77
CA SER A 114 29.66 -0.18 7.68
C SER A 114 29.36 -0.87 6.35
N LYS A 115 28.31 -1.68 6.33
CA LYS A 115 27.78 -2.33 5.12
C LYS A 115 26.27 -2.14 5.04
N ALA A 116 25.82 -1.57 3.94
CA ALA A 116 24.41 -1.49 3.60
C ALA A 116 23.96 -2.76 2.87
N LEU A 117 22.88 -3.37 3.33
CA LEU A 117 22.19 -4.49 2.70
C LEU A 117 20.89 -3.96 2.10
N THR A 118 20.75 -4.05 0.78
CA THR A 118 19.54 -3.60 0.10
C THR A 118 18.48 -4.70 0.12
N VAL A 119 17.28 -4.32 0.50
CA VAL A 119 16.07 -5.14 0.42
C VAL A 119 15.19 -4.53 -0.64
N ASP A 120 14.82 -5.30 -1.65
CA ASP A 120 14.02 -4.86 -2.81
C ASP A 120 12.59 -5.37 -2.73
N LEU A 121 11.67 -4.63 -3.36
CA LEU A 121 10.32 -5.08 -3.67
C LEU A 121 10.22 -5.36 -5.17
N SER A 122 9.50 -6.40 -5.54
CA SER A 122 9.25 -6.75 -6.95
C SER A 122 8.47 -5.68 -7.71
N ALA A 123 7.66 -4.87 -7.00
CA ALA A 123 6.90 -3.72 -7.50
C ALA A 123 6.70 -2.71 -6.36
N ALA A 124 6.36 -1.46 -6.69
CA ALA A 124 5.91 -0.51 -5.69
C ALA A 124 4.54 -0.93 -5.14
N SER A 125 4.26 -0.58 -3.88
CA SER A 125 2.92 -0.66 -3.26
C SER A 125 2.48 0.74 -2.88
N ALA A 126 1.18 1.01 -2.89
CA ALA A 126 0.62 2.25 -2.37
C ALA A 126 0.59 2.26 -0.83
N GLN A 127 0.97 1.15 -0.19
CA GLN A 127 1.05 0.99 1.26
C GLN A 127 2.50 0.92 1.73
N ASP A 128 2.77 1.33 2.98
CA ASP A 128 4.05 1.03 3.60
C ASP A 128 4.21 -0.49 3.74
N VAL A 129 5.31 -1.03 3.24
CA VAL A 129 5.71 -2.42 3.42
C VAL A 129 6.63 -2.51 4.62
N THR A 130 6.33 -3.41 5.56
CA THR A 130 7.24 -3.70 6.67
C THR A 130 7.73 -5.15 6.59
N VAL A 131 8.96 -5.40 7.00
CA VAL A 131 9.51 -6.75 7.13
C VAL A 131 10.41 -6.81 8.37
N ASP A 132 10.19 -7.80 9.22
CA ASP A 132 11.05 -8.05 10.35
C ASP A 132 12.35 -8.72 9.91
N TYR A 133 13.43 -8.43 10.62
CA TYR A 133 14.70 -9.11 10.39
C TYR A 133 15.35 -9.55 11.70
N ALA A 134 15.98 -10.73 11.64
CA ALA A 134 16.78 -11.31 12.72
C ALA A 134 18.24 -11.39 12.30
N VAL A 135 19.14 -11.16 13.24
CA VAL A 135 20.59 -11.14 13.03
C VAL A 135 21.22 -12.29 13.79
N THR A 136 22.00 -13.10 13.08
CA THR A 136 22.78 -14.26 13.58
C THR A 136 24.14 -14.28 12.92
N GLY A 137 24.93 -15.32 13.14
CA GLY A 137 26.24 -15.50 12.51
C GLY A 137 27.32 -15.88 13.53
N THR A 138 28.59 -15.86 13.10
CA THR A 138 29.73 -16.12 13.96
C THR A 138 30.33 -14.86 14.57
N ALA A 139 30.22 -13.73 13.88
CA ALA A 139 30.63 -12.43 14.39
C ALA A 139 29.81 -12.00 15.61
N THR A 140 30.46 -11.33 16.55
CA THR A 140 29.88 -10.92 17.84
C THR A 140 29.32 -9.49 17.72
N GLY A 141 28.01 -9.37 17.80
CA GLY A 141 27.30 -8.07 17.74
C GLY A 141 27.51 -7.20 18.97
N SER A 142 26.65 -6.16 19.10
CA SER A 142 26.65 -5.21 20.23
C SER A 142 27.91 -4.34 20.35
N GLY A 143 28.62 -4.15 19.22
CA GLY A 143 29.80 -3.27 19.14
C GLY A 143 31.11 -3.95 19.46
N THR A 144 31.18 -5.30 19.49
CA THR A 144 32.44 -6.05 19.49
C THR A 144 32.99 -6.05 18.07
N ASP A 145 32.34 -6.76 17.13
CA ASP A 145 32.76 -6.79 15.72
C ASP A 145 31.86 -5.89 14.87
N TYR A 146 30.61 -5.71 15.24
CA TYR A 146 29.67 -4.84 14.53
C TYR A 146 28.50 -4.40 15.42
N THR A 147 27.68 -3.48 14.90
CA THR A 147 26.43 -3.06 15.52
C THR A 147 25.28 -3.26 14.54
N LEU A 148 24.43 -4.23 14.82
CA LEU A 148 23.11 -4.42 14.24
C LEU A 148 22.31 -5.34 15.17
N ALA A 149 21.13 -4.89 15.61
CA ALA A 149 20.19 -5.71 16.37
C ALA A 149 19.03 -6.17 15.47
N ASN A 150 18.26 -7.16 15.92
CA ASN A 150 17.00 -7.51 15.30
C ASN A 150 16.09 -6.28 15.23
N GLY A 151 15.29 -6.18 14.19
CA GLY A 151 14.43 -5.03 13.97
C GLY A 151 13.39 -5.24 12.89
N THR A 152 12.76 -4.14 12.51
CA THR A 152 11.80 -4.09 11.43
C THR A 152 12.25 -3.03 10.42
N LEU A 153 12.34 -3.40 9.15
CA LEU A 153 12.54 -2.47 8.04
C LEU A 153 11.18 -2.00 7.54
N THR A 154 11.04 -0.70 7.31
CA THR A 154 9.89 -0.11 6.63
C THR A 154 10.35 0.44 5.28
N ILE A 155 9.69 0.00 4.22
CA ILE A 155 9.81 0.54 2.86
C ILE A 155 8.55 1.36 2.63
N SER A 156 8.71 2.68 2.47
CA SER A 156 7.56 3.59 2.37
C SER A 156 6.77 3.39 1.10
N ALA A 157 5.48 3.67 1.14
CA ALA A 157 4.58 3.67 -0.01
C ALA A 157 5.21 4.35 -1.24
N GLY A 158 5.10 3.70 -2.40
CA GLY A 158 5.70 4.12 -3.67
C GLY A 158 7.19 3.83 -3.83
N ALA A 159 7.91 3.45 -2.76
CA ALA A 159 9.30 3.01 -2.87
C ALA A 159 9.39 1.53 -3.29
N THR A 160 10.50 1.16 -3.93
CA THR A 160 10.79 -0.22 -4.36
C THR A 160 11.96 -0.84 -3.63
N SER A 161 12.56 -0.15 -2.67
CA SER A 161 13.66 -0.70 -1.87
C SER A 161 13.83 -0.01 -0.53
N GLY A 162 14.47 -0.72 0.40
CA GLY A 162 14.91 -0.23 1.69
C GLY A 162 16.32 -0.75 2.02
N THR A 163 16.88 -0.32 3.15
CA THR A 163 18.24 -0.67 3.53
C THR A 163 18.34 -1.06 4.98
N ILE A 164 18.96 -2.21 5.27
CA ILE A 164 19.42 -2.63 6.58
C ILE A 164 20.92 -2.36 6.64
N THR A 165 21.42 -1.69 7.68
CA THR A 165 22.84 -1.33 7.77
C THR A 165 23.52 -2.08 8.91
N ILE A 166 24.52 -2.89 8.58
CA ILE A 166 25.50 -3.39 9.53
C ILE A 166 26.44 -2.22 9.81
N GLY A 167 26.37 -1.65 11.00
CA GLY A 167 27.13 -0.46 11.38
C GLY A 167 28.26 -0.74 12.35
N SER A 168 29.12 0.25 12.53
CA SER A 168 30.24 0.20 13.50
C SER A 168 31.01 -1.12 13.40
N ILE A 169 31.37 -1.52 12.18
CA ILE A 169 32.28 -2.65 11.98
C ILE A 169 33.62 -2.24 12.59
N VAL A 170 34.19 -3.09 13.44
CA VAL A 170 35.39 -2.83 14.23
C VAL A 170 36.58 -3.51 13.57
N ASP A 171 37.62 -2.73 13.34
CA ASP A 171 38.93 -3.16 12.85
C ASP A 171 39.92 -3.09 14.03
N ASP A 172 40.49 -4.19 14.40
CA ASP A 172 41.49 -4.19 15.48
C ASP A 172 42.88 -4.67 14.94
N SER A 173 43.77 -5.19 15.76
CA SER A 173 45.11 -5.59 15.34
C SER A 173 45.39 -7.08 15.59
N LEU A 174 44.35 -7.85 15.84
CA LEU A 174 44.44 -9.28 16.07
C LEU A 174 44.23 -10.00 14.73
N ASP A 175 45.05 -11.02 14.46
CA ASP A 175 44.84 -11.91 13.30
C ASP A 175 43.67 -12.83 13.61
N GLU A 176 42.56 -12.66 12.91
CA GLU A 176 41.30 -13.35 13.17
C GLU A 176 40.83 -14.21 11.97
N ALA A 177 39.97 -15.17 12.25
CA ALA A 177 39.33 -15.96 11.19
C ALA A 177 38.14 -15.18 10.63
N ASN A 178 37.89 -15.29 9.32
CA ASN A 178 36.70 -14.70 8.72
C ASN A 178 35.43 -15.07 9.48
N GLU A 179 34.62 -14.10 9.77
CA GLU A 179 33.36 -14.24 10.49
C GLU A 179 32.15 -13.86 9.65
N THR A 180 30.96 -14.17 10.12
CA THR A 180 29.74 -13.91 9.36
C THR A 180 28.71 -13.15 10.18
N VAL A 181 28.01 -12.23 9.52
CA VAL A 181 26.75 -11.64 9.96
C VAL A 181 25.66 -12.11 8.99
N ILE A 182 24.67 -12.85 9.51
CA ILE A 182 23.55 -13.36 8.72
C ILE A 182 22.30 -12.59 9.12
N VAL A 183 21.67 -11.94 8.15
CA VAL A 183 20.40 -11.23 8.33
C VAL A 183 19.32 -12.00 7.61
N THR A 184 18.25 -12.38 8.33
CA THR A 184 17.14 -13.17 7.78
C THR A 184 15.84 -12.37 7.91
N LEU A 185 15.13 -12.18 6.80
CA LEU A 185 13.83 -11.51 6.73
C LEU A 185 12.70 -12.45 7.16
N SER A 186 11.63 -11.89 7.73
CA SER A 186 10.45 -12.65 8.15
C SER A 186 9.22 -11.74 8.32
N SER A 187 8.03 -12.36 8.41
CA SER A 187 6.78 -11.68 8.77
C SER A 187 6.52 -10.38 7.99
N PRO A 188 6.56 -10.37 6.65
CA PRO A 188 6.25 -9.16 5.90
C PRO A 188 4.78 -8.76 6.09
N SER A 189 4.52 -7.45 6.04
CA SER A 189 3.17 -6.87 5.97
C SER A 189 3.06 -6.08 4.66
N ASN A 190 1.92 -6.19 3.98
CA ASN A 190 1.66 -5.61 2.65
C ASN A 190 2.66 -6.09 1.57
N ALA A 191 3.23 -7.26 1.77
CA ALA A 191 4.13 -7.94 0.84
C ALA A 191 4.11 -9.45 1.12
N THR A 192 4.66 -10.22 0.19
CA THR A 192 4.97 -11.65 0.38
C THR A 192 6.48 -11.84 0.47
N LEU A 193 6.94 -12.77 1.32
CA LEU A 193 8.36 -13.08 1.42
C LEU A 193 8.80 -13.88 0.18
N GLY A 194 9.90 -13.49 -0.43
CA GLY A 194 10.49 -14.18 -1.56
C GLY A 194 11.46 -15.29 -1.14
N SER A 195 12.26 -15.76 -2.10
CA SER A 195 13.21 -16.85 -1.89
C SER A 195 14.57 -16.39 -1.34
N ASP A 196 14.93 -15.14 -1.61
CA ASP A 196 16.20 -14.54 -1.18
C ASP A 196 16.00 -13.80 0.15
N ASP A 197 15.43 -14.52 1.14
CA ASP A 197 15.08 -14.03 2.46
C ASP A 197 16.24 -13.91 3.44
N ALA A 198 17.43 -14.36 3.07
CA ALA A 198 18.61 -14.32 3.92
C ALA A 198 19.84 -13.75 3.18
N HIS A 199 20.59 -12.88 3.86
CA HIS A 199 21.87 -12.36 3.38
C HIS A 199 23.00 -12.71 4.35
N THR A 200 24.07 -13.28 3.83
CA THR A 200 25.30 -13.55 4.58
C THR A 200 26.37 -12.52 4.22
N TYR A 201 26.76 -11.70 5.17
CA TYR A 201 27.92 -10.82 5.05
C TYR A 201 29.12 -11.45 5.73
N THR A 202 30.22 -11.61 5.01
CA THR A 202 31.48 -12.14 5.56
C THR A 202 32.42 -10.98 5.88
N LEU A 203 32.79 -10.86 7.15
CA LEU A 203 33.86 -10.00 7.64
C LEU A 203 35.20 -10.73 7.39
N THR A 204 36.16 -10.02 6.80
CA THR A 204 37.50 -10.52 6.54
C THR A 204 38.49 -9.62 7.26
N ASP A 205 39.44 -10.26 7.94
CA ASP A 205 40.61 -9.64 8.58
C ASP A 205 41.58 -9.04 7.53
#